data_f0c88be9101bb786d5c5338ec2f83cde
#
_entry.id   f0c88be9101bb786d5c5338ec2f83cde
#
_cell.length_a   1.000
_cell.length_b   1.000
_cell.length_c   1.000
_cell.angle_alpha   90.00
_cell.angle_beta   90.00
_cell.angle_gamma   90.00
#
_symmetry.space_group_name_H-M   'P 1'
#
loop_
_entity.id
_entity.type
_entity.pdbx_description
1 polymer ?
#
loop_
_entity_poly.entity_id
_entity_poly.type
_entity_poly.pdbx_seq_one_letter_code
_entity_poly.pdbx_strand_id
1 'polypeptide(L)'
;MKRILASLGLGAVIVGGMIHPAIAEDSQRIHAEITKATSASRQTSSEVTVAGTWSVEKLAVGQFFTVTTDPVNGEVPIAWAASFPFTLNDGTKIGECEANQWTIMCEVTTVPPAYADKTDVKGTWWAKARIQDAAVGTTEGTIVLNGKADKKIVWGDSEGTGVCTNDCDGPVHYEYARPENLKFGWTNSDGTVGWGIKWIANGGTEYTVKDFDARLNTGVKCAKSATWDPATTEHVTAEQIDDNTIKFVAPEGSKVCITFPPEATVVPEGQNSVTNHAEINGMKLEATATVKSSGGTNGDGSTKPEPTPSPKPSATTPAPKPSEKPSPAPSTSTPTPKPSVTTPSPKPSATTPAPKQNVTSANPKTSEQPKLAKTGASAAVTDALALLLALLGVGIYSISRKDTK
;
A
#
# COMPACT_ATOMS: atom_id res chain seq x y z
N MET A 1 35.02 40.43 -43.11
CA MET A 1 35.32 39.60 -41.94
C MET A 1 34.37 39.97 -40.82
N LYS A 2 33.28 39.23 -40.65
CA LYS A 2 32.34 39.37 -39.53
C LYS A 2 32.28 38.01 -38.77
N ARG A 3 32.77 37.99 -37.55
CA ARG A 3 32.73 36.81 -36.67
C ARG A 3 31.35 36.70 -36.07
N ILE A 4 30.65 35.60 -36.33
CA ILE A 4 29.39 35.20 -35.67
C ILE A 4 29.78 34.36 -34.46
N LEU A 5 29.54 34.88 -33.26
CA LEU A 5 29.59 34.11 -32.02
C LEU A 5 28.26 33.34 -31.89
N ALA A 6 28.34 32.04 -31.98
CA ALA A 6 27.26 31.16 -31.62
C ALA A 6 27.29 30.95 -30.09
N SER A 7 26.32 31.53 -29.40
CA SER A 7 26.06 31.22 -27.98
C SER A 7 25.33 29.89 -27.87
N LEU A 8 26.02 28.85 -27.37
CA LEU A 8 25.40 27.62 -26.91
C LEU A 8 24.66 27.91 -25.61
N GLY A 9 23.35 28.05 -25.74
CA GLY A 9 22.45 28.03 -24.57
C GLY A 9 22.35 26.62 -24.00
N LEU A 10 22.98 26.40 -22.84
CA LEU A 10 22.78 25.21 -22.03
C LEU A 10 21.37 25.28 -21.44
N GLY A 11 20.40 24.64 -22.08
CA GLY A 11 19.07 24.45 -21.54
C GLY A 11 19.15 23.46 -20.37
N ALA A 12 19.12 23.96 -19.15
CA ALA A 12 18.91 23.15 -17.97
C ALA A 12 17.47 22.64 -18.02
N VAL A 13 17.28 21.36 -18.31
CA VAL A 13 16.03 20.64 -18.10
C VAL A 13 15.87 20.52 -16.58
N ILE A 14 15.05 21.40 -16.02
CA ILE A 14 14.57 21.24 -14.64
C ILE A 14 13.54 20.12 -14.67
N VAL A 15 13.99 18.90 -14.43
CA VAL A 15 13.12 17.81 -13.99
C VAL A 15 12.59 18.27 -12.63
N GLY A 16 11.27 18.57 -12.57
CA GLY A 16 10.59 18.97 -11.35
C GLY A 16 10.46 17.79 -10.38
N GLY A 17 11.58 17.26 -9.90
CA GLY A 17 11.65 16.52 -8.65
C GLY A 17 11.70 17.56 -7.54
N MET A 18 10.84 17.46 -6.54
CA MET A 18 10.95 18.22 -5.30
C MET A 18 12.34 17.93 -4.73
N ILE A 19 13.29 18.85 -5.01
CA ILE A 19 14.59 18.84 -4.34
C ILE A 19 14.30 19.35 -2.94
N HIS A 20 13.93 18.45 -2.03
CA HIS A 20 14.05 18.75 -0.62
C HIS A 20 15.56 18.97 -0.37
N PRO A 21 15.95 20.07 0.26
CA PRO A 21 17.35 20.30 0.55
C PRO A 21 17.86 19.10 1.36
N ALA A 22 18.90 18.48 0.89
CA ALA A 22 19.52 17.27 1.44
C ALA A 22 20.16 17.48 2.85
N ILE A 23 19.74 18.50 3.58
CA ILE A 23 20.18 18.83 4.93
C ILE A 23 18.96 19.29 5.74
N ALA A 24 17.93 18.43 5.85
CA ALA A 24 17.08 18.52 7.01
C ALA A 24 17.88 17.90 8.15
N GLU A 25 18.31 18.74 9.08
CA GLU A 25 19.07 18.33 10.24
C GLU A 25 18.37 17.14 10.95
N ASP A 26 19.15 16.25 11.50
CA ASP A 26 18.67 15.05 12.24
C ASP A 26 17.65 15.43 13.35
N SER A 27 17.64 16.70 13.77
CA SER A 27 16.71 17.31 14.72
C SER A 27 15.24 17.41 14.23
N GLN A 28 14.99 17.37 12.92
CA GLN A 28 13.62 17.38 12.35
C GLN A 28 13.08 15.99 12.04
N ARG A 29 13.89 14.96 12.21
CA ARG A 29 13.43 13.59 11.95
C ARG A 29 12.63 13.03 13.10
N ILE A 30 11.43 12.59 12.80
CA ILE A 30 10.62 11.76 13.70
C ILE A 30 11.33 10.41 13.83
N HIS A 31 11.52 9.95 15.08
CA HIS A 31 11.93 8.58 15.33
C HIS A 31 10.78 7.65 14.94
N ALA A 32 11.03 6.73 14.02
CA ALA A 32 10.04 5.76 13.58
C ALA A 32 10.67 4.37 13.48
N GLU A 33 9.85 3.35 13.63
CA GLU A 33 10.23 1.93 13.54
C GLU A 33 9.18 1.16 12.75
N ILE A 34 9.60 0.15 11.98
CA ILE A 34 8.70 -0.78 11.32
C ILE A 34 8.50 -2.01 12.20
N THR A 35 7.31 -2.18 12.73
CA THR A 35 6.97 -3.32 13.59
C THR A 35 6.48 -4.51 12.79
N LYS A 36 5.77 -4.26 11.66
CA LYS A 36 5.17 -5.30 10.85
C LYS A 36 5.21 -4.96 9.37
N ALA A 37 5.51 -5.96 8.53
CA ALA A 37 5.33 -5.89 7.09
C ALA A 37 4.66 -7.20 6.63
N THR A 38 3.58 -7.11 5.86
CA THR A 38 2.83 -8.27 5.35
C THR A 38 2.66 -8.17 3.86
N SER A 39 2.57 -9.31 3.19
CA SER A 39 2.28 -9.44 1.77
C SER A 39 1.21 -10.51 1.57
N ALA A 40 0.10 -10.16 0.93
CA ALA A 40 -1.05 -11.05 0.80
C ALA A 40 -0.75 -12.31 -0.05
N SER A 41 0.08 -12.19 -1.09
CA SER A 41 0.55 -13.30 -1.91
C SER A 41 1.84 -12.92 -2.65
N ARG A 42 2.37 -13.81 -3.50
CA ARG A 42 3.55 -13.59 -4.34
C ARG A 42 3.24 -13.17 -5.77
N GLN A 43 2.08 -12.63 -6.06
CA GLN A 43 1.77 -12.15 -7.40
C GLN A 43 1.83 -10.62 -7.48
N THR A 44 2.11 -10.08 -8.65
CA THR A 44 2.01 -8.63 -8.89
C THR A 44 0.59 -8.14 -8.57
N SER A 45 0.43 -6.86 -8.26
CA SER A 45 -0.82 -6.24 -7.77
C SER A 45 -1.31 -6.70 -6.39
N SER A 46 -0.68 -7.71 -5.76
CA SER A 46 -1.02 -8.11 -4.38
C SER A 46 -0.79 -7.00 -3.38
N GLU A 47 -1.68 -6.94 -2.39
CA GLU A 47 -1.59 -5.97 -1.30
C GLU A 47 -0.40 -6.26 -0.39
N VAL A 48 0.33 -5.22 -0.08
CA VAL A 48 1.36 -5.14 0.96
C VAL A 48 0.87 -4.18 2.02
N THR A 49 1.03 -4.53 3.29
CA THR A 49 0.78 -3.61 4.40
C THR A 49 2.04 -3.48 5.25
N VAL A 50 2.47 -2.26 5.47
CA VAL A 50 3.58 -1.93 6.37
C VAL A 50 3.02 -1.13 7.53
N ALA A 51 3.41 -1.48 8.75
CA ALA A 51 2.97 -0.81 9.97
C ALA A 51 4.13 -0.62 10.93
N GLY A 52 4.03 0.42 11.74
CA GLY A 52 5.09 0.77 12.67
C GLY A 52 4.66 1.70 13.78
N THR A 53 5.65 2.18 14.52
CA THR A 53 5.50 3.20 15.55
C THR A 53 6.25 4.48 15.14
N TRP A 54 5.88 5.59 15.73
CA TRP A 54 6.58 6.86 15.64
C TRP A 54 6.63 7.56 16.99
N SER A 55 7.66 8.36 17.21
CA SER A 55 7.79 9.15 18.44
C SER A 55 8.63 10.39 18.26
N VAL A 56 8.31 11.43 19.03
CA VAL A 56 9.05 12.67 19.17
C VAL A 56 9.02 13.13 20.63
N GLU A 57 10.05 13.80 21.08
CA GLU A 57 10.05 14.40 22.42
C GLU A 57 8.96 15.46 22.54
N LYS A 58 8.82 16.32 21.53
CA LYS A 58 7.80 17.36 21.43
C LYS A 58 7.43 17.58 19.96
N LEU A 59 6.13 17.76 19.70
CA LEU A 59 5.68 18.08 18.35
C LEU A 59 6.18 19.46 17.89
N ALA A 60 6.69 19.51 16.67
CA ALA A 60 7.06 20.75 15.98
C ALA A 60 6.74 20.66 14.49
N VAL A 61 6.34 21.79 13.91
CA VAL A 61 6.11 21.89 12.45
C VAL A 61 7.40 21.61 11.70
N GLY A 62 7.31 20.88 10.60
CA GLY A 62 8.43 20.46 9.77
C GLY A 62 9.11 19.16 10.22
N GLN A 63 8.67 18.55 11.31
CA GLN A 63 9.14 17.21 11.69
C GLN A 63 8.53 16.15 10.74
N PHE A 64 9.34 15.17 10.31
CA PHE A 64 8.90 14.17 9.35
C PHE A 64 9.60 12.82 9.50
N PHE A 65 9.00 11.78 8.92
CA PHE A 65 9.66 10.51 8.62
C PHE A 65 9.30 10.05 7.19
N THR A 66 10.16 9.21 6.60
CA THR A 66 9.96 8.69 5.25
C THR A 66 10.02 7.18 5.24
N VAL A 67 9.18 6.56 4.41
CA VAL A 67 9.18 5.11 4.15
C VAL A 67 9.32 4.90 2.65
N THR A 68 10.33 4.12 2.25
CA THR A 68 10.60 3.77 0.86
C THR A 68 10.90 2.27 0.75
N THR A 69 11.27 1.82 -0.44
CA THR A 69 11.79 0.46 -0.65
C THR A 69 13.10 0.52 -1.43
N ASP A 70 13.97 -0.46 -1.20
CA ASP A 70 15.12 -0.63 -2.06
C ASP A 70 14.66 -1.00 -3.47
N PRO A 71 15.16 -0.32 -4.51
CA PRO A 71 14.80 -0.62 -5.88
C PRO A 71 15.36 -1.97 -6.33
N VAL A 72 14.64 -2.66 -7.19
CA VAL A 72 15.09 -3.83 -7.92
C VAL A 72 15.36 -3.41 -9.36
N ASN A 73 16.60 -3.56 -9.83
CA ASN A 73 17.02 -3.10 -11.16
C ASN A 73 16.70 -1.61 -11.47
N GLY A 74 16.69 -0.77 -10.44
CA GLY A 74 16.38 0.67 -10.57
C GLY A 74 14.89 1.01 -10.57
N GLU A 75 14.00 0.03 -10.38
CA GLU A 75 12.56 0.21 -10.30
C GLU A 75 12.01 -0.17 -8.92
N VAL A 76 10.88 0.39 -8.53
CA VAL A 76 10.27 0.09 -7.23
C VAL A 76 9.57 -1.26 -7.22
N PRO A 77 9.91 -2.16 -6.26
CA PRO A 77 9.24 -3.46 -6.14
C PRO A 77 7.81 -3.36 -5.56
N ILE A 78 7.48 -2.27 -4.87
CA ILE A 78 6.12 -1.96 -4.43
C ILE A 78 5.80 -0.50 -4.70
N ALA A 79 4.53 -0.20 -5.05
CA ALA A 79 4.02 1.17 -5.16
C ALA A 79 3.04 1.45 -4.02
N TRP A 80 3.24 2.57 -3.33
CA TRP A 80 2.34 2.99 -2.25
C TRP A 80 0.97 3.39 -2.78
N ALA A 81 -0.07 3.02 -2.05
CA ALA A 81 -1.43 3.11 -2.59
C ALA A 81 -2.00 4.53 -2.57
N ALA A 82 -1.85 5.26 -1.46
CA ALA A 82 -2.48 6.56 -1.30
C ALA A 82 -1.88 7.39 -0.16
N SER A 83 -2.03 8.71 -0.26
CA SER A 83 -1.83 9.64 0.84
C SER A 83 -2.94 9.50 1.89
N PHE A 84 -2.63 9.86 3.13
CA PHE A 84 -3.58 9.80 4.25
C PHE A 84 -3.23 10.85 5.31
N PRO A 85 -4.21 11.31 6.11
CA PRO A 85 -3.95 12.31 7.12
C PRO A 85 -3.04 11.79 8.24
N PHE A 86 -2.11 12.61 8.69
CA PHE A 86 -1.32 12.38 9.89
C PHE A 86 -2.13 12.88 11.09
N THR A 87 -2.71 11.94 11.84
CA THR A 87 -3.65 12.22 12.93
C THR A 87 -3.17 11.72 14.29
N LEU A 88 -3.73 12.28 15.35
CA LEU A 88 -3.58 11.87 16.73
C LEU A 88 -4.75 10.96 17.16
N ASN A 89 -4.73 10.44 18.39
CA ASN A 89 -5.73 9.49 18.89
C ASN A 89 -7.15 10.06 18.93
N ASP A 90 -7.27 11.37 19.13
CA ASP A 90 -8.56 12.09 19.14
C ASP A 90 -9.07 12.45 17.73
N GLY A 91 -8.37 12.00 16.68
CA GLY A 91 -8.66 12.30 15.29
C GLY A 91 -8.15 13.67 14.84
N THR A 92 -7.49 14.44 15.70
CA THR A 92 -6.92 15.76 15.33
C THR A 92 -5.83 15.57 14.28
N LYS A 93 -5.97 16.24 13.15
CA LYS A 93 -4.99 16.24 12.07
C LYS A 93 -3.83 17.15 12.44
N ILE A 94 -2.60 16.61 12.38
CA ILE A 94 -1.36 17.34 12.61
C ILE A 94 -0.52 17.51 11.34
N GLY A 95 -0.89 16.84 10.25
CA GLY A 95 -0.17 16.89 8.99
C GLY A 95 -0.72 15.93 7.96
N GLU A 96 0.12 15.57 7.00
CA GLU A 96 -0.16 14.60 5.94
C GLU A 96 0.94 13.56 5.84
N CYS A 97 0.55 12.36 5.47
CA CYS A 97 1.43 11.33 4.94
C CYS A 97 1.21 11.29 3.42
N GLU A 98 2.06 12.02 2.69
CA GLU A 98 2.00 12.07 1.24
C GLU A 98 2.65 10.81 0.65
N ALA A 99 1.89 10.12 -0.21
CA ALA A 99 2.35 8.92 -0.90
C ALA A 99 2.51 9.20 -2.40
N ASN A 100 3.61 8.76 -2.95
CA ASN A 100 3.79 8.56 -4.38
C ASN A 100 4.21 7.10 -4.60
N GLN A 101 4.41 6.69 -5.86
CA GLN A 101 4.81 5.31 -6.12
C GLN A 101 6.09 4.86 -5.39
N TRP A 102 6.99 5.79 -5.02
CA TRP A 102 8.31 5.50 -4.45
C TRP A 102 8.36 5.65 -2.92
N THR A 103 7.64 6.62 -2.38
CA THR A 103 7.85 7.11 -1.01
C THR A 103 6.55 7.45 -0.35
N ILE A 104 6.46 7.19 0.95
CA ILE A 104 5.56 7.90 1.86
C ILE A 104 6.40 8.86 2.68
N MET A 105 5.96 10.11 2.78
CA MET A 105 6.52 11.11 3.68
C MET A 105 5.41 11.64 4.59
N CYS A 106 5.52 11.35 5.88
CA CYS A 106 4.63 11.88 6.90
C CYS A 106 5.28 13.13 7.52
N GLU A 107 4.61 14.28 7.42
CA GLU A 107 5.13 15.56 7.92
C GLU A 107 4.11 16.23 8.85
N VAL A 108 4.62 16.80 9.95
CA VAL A 108 3.84 17.64 10.87
C VAL A 108 3.75 19.05 10.29
N THR A 109 2.56 19.46 9.89
CA THR A 109 2.28 20.80 9.34
C THR A 109 1.62 21.73 10.35
N THR A 110 1.07 21.17 11.43
CA THR A 110 0.36 21.94 12.47
C THR A 110 0.55 21.29 13.84
N VAL A 111 0.78 22.11 14.87
CA VAL A 111 0.78 21.65 16.27
C VAL A 111 -0.47 22.22 16.95
N PRO A 112 -1.45 21.37 17.32
CA PRO A 112 -2.65 21.80 18.01
C PRO A 112 -2.31 22.40 19.40
N PRO A 113 -3.03 23.42 19.87
CA PRO A 113 -2.77 24.03 21.19
C PRO A 113 -2.77 23.02 22.35
N ALA A 114 -3.64 22.00 22.29
CA ALA A 114 -3.71 20.94 23.29
C ALA A 114 -2.43 20.05 23.37
N TYR A 115 -1.58 20.12 22.34
CA TYR A 115 -0.32 19.35 22.24
C TYR A 115 0.93 20.24 22.37
N ALA A 116 0.78 21.56 22.48
CA ALA A 116 1.91 22.50 22.54
C ALA A 116 2.85 22.23 23.72
N ASP A 117 2.31 21.75 24.84
CA ASP A 117 3.06 21.44 26.05
C ASP A 117 3.18 19.95 26.37
N LYS A 118 2.66 19.07 25.48
CA LYS A 118 2.85 17.62 25.63
C LYS A 118 4.26 17.21 25.22
N THR A 119 4.80 16.25 25.95
CA THR A 119 6.10 15.61 25.70
C THR A 119 5.90 14.12 25.45
N ASP A 120 6.95 13.43 24.99
CA ASP A 120 6.93 12.00 24.69
C ASP A 120 5.75 11.61 23.78
N VAL A 121 5.51 12.43 22.75
CA VAL A 121 4.42 12.18 21.81
C VAL A 121 4.78 10.98 20.94
N LYS A 122 3.94 9.97 20.94
CA LYS A 122 4.17 8.71 20.23
C LYS A 122 2.89 8.08 19.75
N GLY A 123 3.00 7.28 18.71
CA GLY A 123 1.85 6.63 18.13
C GLY A 123 2.21 5.48 17.20
N THR A 124 1.25 5.07 16.41
CA THR A 124 1.41 4.06 15.38
C THR A 124 1.09 4.64 14.00
N TRP A 125 1.56 3.97 12.98
CA TRP A 125 1.23 4.25 11.58
C TRP A 125 1.09 2.94 10.81
N TRP A 126 0.34 2.97 9.72
CA TRP A 126 0.28 1.88 8.77
C TRP A 126 -0.01 2.44 7.38
N ALA A 127 0.44 1.75 6.35
CA ALA A 127 0.22 2.11 4.96
C ALA A 127 0.15 0.87 4.08
N LYS A 128 -0.64 0.98 3.01
CA LYS A 128 -0.78 -0.04 1.97
C LYS A 128 0.04 0.28 0.75
N ALA A 129 0.50 -0.78 0.11
CA ALA A 129 1.18 -0.75 -1.18
C ALA A 129 0.72 -1.94 -2.02
N ARG A 130 1.19 -2.00 -3.29
CA ARG A 130 0.99 -3.14 -4.18
C ARG A 130 2.32 -3.59 -4.77
N ILE A 131 2.50 -4.91 -4.85
CA ILE A 131 3.66 -5.51 -5.53
C ILE A 131 3.64 -5.08 -7.00
N GLN A 132 4.79 -4.61 -7.50
CA GLN A 132 4.99 -4.18 -8.88
C GLN A 132 5.75 -5.24 -9.69
N ASP A 133 5.76 -5.06 -11.02
CA ASP A 133 6.44 -5.97 -11.94
C ASP A 133 7.94 -6.09 -11.66
N ALA A 134 8.57 -5.03 -11.14
CA ALA A 134 9.98 -5.04 -10.71
C ALA A 134 10.29 -6.10 -9.63
N ALA A 135 9.31 -6.53 -8.85
CA ALA A 135 9.49 -7.57 -7.85
C ALA A 135 9.52 -9.00 -8.44
N VAL A 136 9.09 -9.18 -9.71
CA VAL A 136 9.03 -10.50 -10.34
C VAL A 136 10.40 -11.17 -10.32
N GLY A 137 10.42 -12.43 -9.91
CA GLY A 137 11.66 -13.21 -9.75
C GLY A 137 12.34 -13.06 -8.37
N THR A 138 11.87 -12.17 -7.48
CA THR A 138 12.39 -12.04 -6.11
C THR A 138 11.52 -12.79 -5.10
N THR A 139 12.10 -13.15 -3.94
CA THR A 139 11.39 -13.80 -2.82
C THR A 139 11.16 -12.86 -1.65
N GLU A 140 11.88 -11.75 -1.62
CA GLU A 140 11.84 -10.75 -0.55
C GLU A 140 12.16 -9.35 -1.10
N GLY A 141 11.81 -8.32 -0.36
CA GLY A 141 12.19 -6.94 -0.57
C GLY A 141 12.70 -6.29 0.72
N THR A 142 13.17 -5.07 0.64
CA THR A 142 13.64 -4.30 1.81
C THR A 142 12.82 -3.02 1.92
N ILE A 143 12.24 -2.79 3.10
CA ILE A 143 11.64 -1.51 3.45
C ILE A 143 12.72 -0.63 4.06
N VAL A 144 12.78 0.60 3.60
CA VAL A 144 13.76 1.61 4.03
C VAL A 144 13.04 2.70 4.80
N LEU A 145 13.45 2.94 6.03
CA LEU A 145 12.90 3.95 6.92
C LEU A 145 13.92 5.05 7.14
N ASN A 146 13.52 6.31 6.91
CA ASN A 146 14.42 7.46 7.05
C ASN A 146 15.77 7.31 6.32
N GLY A 147 15.76 6.67 5.15
CA GLY A 147 16.95 6.45 4.33
C GLY A 147 17.86 5.31 4.82
N LYS A 148 17.44 4.52 5.80
CA LYS A 148 18.15 3.33 6.27
C LYS A 148 17.32 2.08 6.03
N ALA A 149 17.95 1.01 5.52
CA ALA A 149 17.30 -0.29 5.45
C ALA A 149 16.86 -0.73 6.85
N ASP A 150 15.58 -1.01 7.04
CA ASP A 150 15.02 -1.28 8.36
C ASP A 150 14.46 -2.71 8.44
N LYS A 151 13.59 -3.08 7.52
CA LYS A 151 12.90 -4.37 7.60
C LYS A 151 12.81 -5.08 6.26
N LYS A 152 13.10 -6.38 6.29
CA LYS A 152 12.78 -7.27 5.18
C LYS A 152 11.28 -7.55 5.14
N ILE A 153 10.74 -7.57 3.93
CA ILE A 153 9.42 -8.11 3.64
C ILE A 153 9.58 -9.39 2.83
N VAL A 154 8.97 -10.47 3.29
CA VAL A 154 8.90 -11.73 2.57
C VAL A 154 7.60 -11.77 1.79
N TRP A 155 7.69 -11.94 0.46
CA TRP A 155 6.49 -12.01 -0.35
C TRP A 155 5.64 -13.24 0.00
N GLY A 156 4.33 -13.05 0.13
CA GLY A 156 3.40 -14.08 0.58
C GLY A 156 3.38 -14.31 2.09
N ASP A 157 4.10 -13.51 2.90
CA ASP A 157 3.94 -13.48 4.35
C ASP A 157 2.71 -12.65 4.73
N SER A 158 1.55 -13.28 4.79
CA SER A 158 0.29 -12.61 5.13
C SER A 158 0.16 -12.30 6.63
N GLU A 159 1.02 -12.86 7.47
CA GLU A 159 0.99 -12.71 8.93
C GLU A 159 2.06 -11.77 9.48
N GLY A 160 3.11 -11.47 8.72
CA GLY A 160 4.24 -10.61 9.12
C GLY A 160 5.22 -11.30 10.06
N THR A 161 5.36 -12.61 9.91
CA THR A 161 6.25 -13.46 10.71
C THR A 161 7.67 -13.53 10.16
N GLY A 162 7.90 -13.02 8.95
CA GLY A 162 9.15 -13.14 8.20
C GLY A 162 9.26 -14.47 7.45
N VAL A 163 8.17 -15.22 7.35
CA VAL A 163 8.09 -16.48 6.61
C VAL A 163 6.88 -16.44 5.69
N CYS A 164 7.02 -16.90 4.46
CA CYS A 164 5.90 -17.01 3.55
C CYS A 164 4.82 -17.96 4.12
N THR A 165 3.57 -17.53 4.11
CA THR A 165 2.40 -18.27 4.63
C THR A 165 1.32 -18.49 3.59
N ASN A 166 1.40 -17.78 2.45
CA ASN A 166 0.43 -17.90 1.36
C ASN A 166 1.12 -17.78 0.00
N ASP A 167 0.76 -18.66 -0.94
CA ASP A 167 1.32 -18.68 -2.30
C ASP A 167 2.85 -18.79 -2.28
N CYS A 168 3.38 -19.80 -1.56
CA CYS A 168 4.80 -19.91 -1.23
C CYS A 168 5.65 -20.63 -2.27
N ASP A 169 5.08 -21.09 -3.36
CA ASP A 169 5.79 -21.84 -4.40
C ASP A 169 6.55 -20.88 -5.34
N GLY A 170 7.85 -20.68 -5.09
CA GLY A 170 8.75 -19.90 -5.94
C GLY A 170 8.82 -18.39 -5.61
N PRO A 171 9.38 -17.58 -6.50
CA PRO A 171 9.47 -16.12 -6.38
C PRO A 171 8.16 -15.42 -6.75
N VAL A 172 8.13 -14.07 -6.65
CA VAL A 172 7.03 -13.25 -7.20
C VAL A 172 6.83 -13.57 -8.67
N HIS A 173 5.59 -13.74 -9.06
CA HIS A 173 5.15 -13.97 -10.43
C HIS A 173 4.09 -12.93 -10.85
N TYR A 174 3.84 -12.81 -12.15
CA TYR A 174 2.77 -11.96 -12.64
C TYR A 174 1.41 -12.45 -12.16
N GLU A 175 0.49 -11.50 -11.89
CA GLU A 175 -0.89 -11.79 -11.52
C GLU A 175 -1.54 -12.75 -12.53
N TYR A 176 -2.32 -13.71 -12.00
CA TYR A 176 -3.06 -14.65 -12.86
C TYR A 176 -4.15 -13.95 -13.66
N ALA A 177 -4.11 -14.12 -14.97
CA ALA A 177 -5.16 -13.73 -15.90
C ALA A 177 -6.31 -14.73 -15.81
N ARG A 178 -7.05 -14.73 -14.70
CA ARG A 178 -8.16 -15.65 -14.48
C ARG A 178 -9.28 -15.36 -15.47
N PRO A 179 -9.74 -16.39 -16.25
CA PRO A 179 -10.85 -16.22 -17.18
C PRO A 179 -12.16 -16.10 -16.39
N GLU A 180 -12.64 -14.89 -16.26
CA GLU A 180 -13.90 -14.54 -15.62
C GLU A 180 -14.48 -13.26 -16.22
N ASN A 181 -15.81 -13.14 -16.14
CA ASN A 181 -16.52 -11.93 -16.51
C ASN A 181 -16.79 -11.15 -15.24
N LEU A 182 -16.12 -10.03 -15.07
CA LEU A 182 -16.10 -9.30 -13.81
C LEU A 182 -16.01 -7.78 -14.07
N LYS A 183 -16.88 -7.03 -13.40
CA LYS A 183 -16.62 -5.63 -13.12
C LYS A 183 -16.06 -5.51 -11.71
N PHE A 184 -15.10 -4.61 -11.47
CA PHE A 184 -14.49 -4.42 -10.16
C PHE A 184 -14.07 -2.96 -9.99
N GLY A 185 -13.95 -2.53 -8.73
CA GLY A 185 -13.48 -1.19 -8.38
C GLY A 185 -12.39 -1.22 -7.31
N TRP A 186 -11.62 -0.14 -7.24
CA TRP A 186 -10.59 0.07 -6.22
C TRP A 186 -10.57 1.53 -5.79
N THR A 187 -10.11 1.80 -4.57
CA THR A 187 -9.90 3.18 -4.09
C THR A 187 -8.60 3.74 -4.64
N ASN A 188 -8.64 4.92 -5.23
CA ASN A 188 -7.50 5.70 -5.68
C ASN A 188 -6.89 6.53 -4.53
N SER A 189 -5.71 7.11 -4.78
CA SER A 189 -4.98 7.94 -3.82
C SER A 189 -5.73 9.20 -3.37
N ASP A 190 -6.59 9.72 -4.22
CA ASP A 190 -7.41 10.91 -3.96
C ASP A 190 -8.78 10.59 -3.31
N GLY A 191 -9.01 9.33 -2.93
CA GLY A 191 -10.28 8.87 -2.35
C GLY A 191 -11.39 8.59 -3.38
N THR A 192 -11.12 8.76 -4.67
CA THR A 192 -12.04 8.36 -5.72
C THR A 192 -12.01 6.85 -5.95
N VAL A 193 -12.96 6.33 -6.72
CA VAL A 193 -13.01 4.91 -7.11
C VAL A 193 -12.67 4.75 -8.58
N GLY A 194 -11.62 3.98 -8.85
CA GLY A 194 -11.32 3.49 -10.19
C GLY A 194 -12.09 2.21 -10.48
N TRP A 195 -12.37 1.94 -11.76
CA TRP A 195 -13.13 0.78 -12.21
C TRP A 195 -12.39 0.00 -13.29
N GLY A 196 -12.58 -1.32 -13.28
CA GLY A 196 -12.13 -2.21 -14.35
C GLY A 196 -13.25 -3.11 -14.84
N ILE A 197 -13.17 -3.48 -16.11
CA ILE A 197 -14.05 -4.45 -16.73
C ILE A 197 -13.17 -5.55 -17.31
N LYS A 198 -13.36 -6.79 -16.85
CA LYS A 198 -12.61 -7.96 -17.28
C LYS A 198 -13.57 -9.00 -17.82
N TRP A 199 -13.21 -9.69 -18.90
CA TRP A 199 -14.05 -10.74 -19.48
C TRP A 199 -13.26 -11.84 -20.15
N ILE A 200 -13.89 -13.01 -20.26
CA ILE A 200 -13.38 -14.14 -21.04
C ILE A 200 -13.39 -13.74 -22.51
N ALA A 201 -12.23 -13.71 -23.15
CA ALA A 201 -12.08 -13.31 -24.54
C ALA A 201 -11.76 -14.53 -25.43
N ASN A 202 -12.26 -14.47 -26.65
CA ASN A 202 -11.87 -15.39 -27.73
C ASN A 202 -11.19 -14.57 -28.83
N GLY A 203 -9.98 -14.97 -29.23
CA GLY A 203 -9.26 -14.31 -30.32
C GLY A 203 -10.07 -14.27 -31.60
N GLY A 204 -9.93 -13.19 -32.37
CA GLY A 204 -10.70 -12.93 -33.59
C GLY A 204 -12.14 -12.48 -33.34
N THR A 205 -12.63 -12.45 -32.11
CA THR A 205 -14.00 -12.03 -31.80
C THR A 205 -14.06 -10.52 -31.59
N GLU A 206 -15.09 -9.91 -32.19
CA GLU A 206 -15.41 -8.50 -31.98
C GLU A 206 -16.18 -8.32 -30.66
N TYR A 207 -15.73 -7.34 -29.85
CA TYR A 207 -16.34 -6.97 -28.56
C TYR A 207 -16.80 -5.53 -28.62
N THR A 208 -18.03 -5.29 -28.14
CA THR A 208 -18.54 -3.97 -27.78
C THR A 208 -18.61 -3.93 -26.25
N VAL A 209 -17.89 -3.00 -25.64
CA VAL A 209 -17.83 -2.79 -24.18
C VAL A 209 -18.43 -1.45 -23.87
N LYS A 210 -19.38 -1.41 -22.95
CA LYS A 210 -20.05 -0.20 -22.47
C LYS A 210 -19.95 -0.10 -20.95
N ASP A 211 -19.63 1.08 -20.48
CA ASP A 211 -19.74 1.47 -19.07
C ASP A 211 -20.89 2.49 -18.93
N PHE A 212 -21.85 2.24 -18.05
CA PHE A 212 -23.03 3.13 -17.96
C PHE A 212 -22.78 4.36 -17.06
N ASP A 213 -21.75 4.31 -16.22
CA ASP A 213 -21.51 5.27 -15.16
C ASP A 213 -20.16 6.02 -15.30
N ALA A 214 -19.30 5.60 -16.23
CA ALA A 214 -17.99 6.20 -16.47
C ALA A 214 -17.60 6.19 -17.95
N ARG A 215 -16.75 7.15 -18.36
CA ARG A 215 -16.12 7.13 -19.69
C ARG A 215 -15.14 5.96 -19.78
N LEU A 216 -15.07 5.33 -20.94
CA LEU A 216 -14.11 4.26 -21.19
C LEU A 216 -12.82 4.78 -21.84
N ASN A 217 -11.70 4.18 -21.46
CA ASN A 217 -10.44 4.32 -22.17
C ASN A 217 -10.42 3.40 -23.40
N THR A 218 -9.84 3.86 -24.49
CA THR A 218 -9.66 3.04 -25.71
C THR A 218 -8.59 1.96 -25.55
N GLY A 219 -7.76 2.02 -24.52
CA GLY A 219 -6.73 1.00 -24.23
C GLY A 219 -7.34 -0.27 -23.64
N VAL A 220 -7.16 -1.39 -24.35
CA VAL A 220 -7.55 -2.73 -23.89
C VAL A 220 -6.31 -3.59 -23.77
N LYS A 221 -6.21 -4.36 -22.68
CA LYS A 221 -5.16 -5.37 -22.49
C LYS A 221 -5.76 -6.75 -22.62
N CYS A 222 -5.13 -7.62 -23.42
CA CYS A 222 -5.58 -8.99 -23.64
C CYS A 222 -4.44 -9.97 -23.33
N ALA A 223 -4.64 -10.85 -22.34
CA ALA A 223 -3.69 -11.90 -21.99
C ALA A 223 -3.89 -13.12 -22.89
N LYS A 224 -2.79 -13.64 -23.46
CA LYS A 224 -2.73 -14.88 -24.23
C LYS A 224 -2.28 -16.07 -23.38
N SER A 225 -1.67 -15.80 -22.23
CA SER A 225 -1.24 -16.80 -21.23
C SER A 225 -2.18 -16.87 -20.02
N ALA A 226 -1.78 -17.65 -19.02
CA ALA A 226 -2.49 -17.74 -17.74
C ALA A 226 -2.19 -16.56 -16.79
N THR A 227 -1.29 -15.67 -17.16
CA THR A 227 -0.87 -14.52 -16.36
C THR A 227 -0.88 -13.24 -17.20
N TRP A 228 -0.87 -12.08 -16.54
CA TRP A 228 -0.70 -10.76 -17.16
C TRP A 228 0.78 -10.43 -17.43
N ASP A 229 1.58 -11.44 -17.77
CA ASP A 229 2.96 -11.26 -18.21
C ASP A 229 3.03 -10.31 -19.43
N PRO A 230 3.76 -9.20 -19.36
CA PRO A 230 3.93 -8.27 -20.48
C PRO A 230 4.38 -8.92 -21.78
N ALA A 231 5.19 -10.00 -21.71
CA ALA A 231 5.65 -10.73 -22.90
C ALA A 231 4.52 -11.47 -23.64
N THR A 232 3.40 -11.75 -22.98
CA THR A 232 2.25 -12.48 -23.51
C THR A 232 0.94 -11.70 -23.44
N THR A 233 1.00 -10.45 -23.00
CA THR A 233 -0.14 -9.52 -22.92
C THR A 233 -0.05 -8.56 -24.11
N GLU A 234 -1.12 -8.52 -24.91
CA GLU A 234 -1.21 -7.60 -26.03
C GLU A 234 -2.06 -6.38 -25.68
N HIS A 235 -1.58 -5.20 -26.09
CA HIS A 235 -2.29 -3.95 -25.93
C HIS A 235 -2.99 -3.61 -27.25
N VAL A 236 -4.30 -3.39 -27.18
CA VAL A 236 -5.15 -3.03 -28.31
C VAL A 236 -5.69 -1.64 -28.09
N THR A 237 -5.70 -0.82 -29.14
CA THR A 237 -6.45 0.44 -29.15
C THR A 237 -7.81 0.17 -29.77
N ALA A 238 -8.87 0.30 -28.97
CA ALA A 238 -10.24 0.14 -29.42
C ALA A 238 -10.74 1.38 -30.18
N GLU A 239 -11.73 1.19 -31.04
CA GLU A 239 -12.52 2.27 -31.64
C GLU A 239 -13.44 2.85 -30.56
N GLN A 240 -13.43 4.20 -30.39
CA GLN A 240 -14.37 4.91 -29.53
C GLN A 240 -15.66 5.13 -30.28
N ILE A 241 -16.76 4.53 -29.85
CA ILE A 241 -18.09 4.70 -30.46
C ILE A 241 -18.79 5.94 -29.85
N ASP A 242 -18.74 6.04 -28.54
CA ASP A 242 -19.18 7.21 -27.76
C ASP A 242 -18.34 7.27 -26.45
N ASP A 243 -18.59 8.25 -25.58
CA ASP A 243 -17.81 8.44 -24.36
C ASP A 243 -17.78 7.20 -23.45
N ASN A 244 -18.80 6.36 -23.51
CA ASN A 244 -19.02 5.22 -22.64
C ASN A 244 -18.90 3.88 -23.36
N THR A 245 -18.69 3.87 -24.67
CA THR A 245 -18.71 2.65 -25.49
C THR A 245 -17.48 2.56 -26.38
N ILE A 246 -16.80 1.43 -26.33
CA ILE A 246 -15.69 1.09 -27.20
C ILE A 246 -15.95 -0.22 -27.95
N LYS A 247 -15.30 -0.38 -29.13
CA LYS A 247 -15.39 -1.56 -29.96
C LYS A 247 -14.01 -1.97 -30.44
N PHE A 248 -13.72 -3.27 -30.44
CA PHE A 248 -12.45 -3.80 -30.96
C PHE A 248 -12.56 -5.30 -31.24
N VAL A 249 -11.58 -5.81 -31.98
CA VAL A 249 -11.41 -7.26 -32.21
C VAL A 249 -10.32 -7.77 -31.28
N ALA A 250 -10.62 -8.78 -30.45
CA ALA A 250 -9.63 -9.38 -29.57
C ALA A 250 -8.51 -10.04 -30.41
N PRO A 251 -7.22 -9.83 -30.05
CA PRO A 251 -6.10 -10.47 -30.73
C PRO A 251 -6.22 -11.99 -30.71
N GLU A 252 -5.70 -12.64 -31.75
CA GLU A 252 -5.63 -14.09 -31.82
C GLU A 252 -4.92 -14.70 -30.62
N GLY A 253 -5.51 -15.75 -30.04
CA GLY A 253 -5.02 -16.43 -28.86
C GLY A 253 -5.37 -15.73 -27.51
N SER A 254 -6.09 -14.61 -27.53
CA SER A 254 -6.60 -13.95 -26.31
C SER A 254 -7.51 -14.89 -25.54
N LYS A 255 -7.31 -14.93 -24.22
CA LYS A 255 -8.12 -15.71 -23.27
C LYS A 255 -8.94 -14.81 -22.34
N VAL A 256 -8.37 -13.68 -21.96
CA VAL A 256 -8.97 -12.68 -21.07
C VAL A 256 -8.58 -11.31 -21.55
N CYS A 257 -9.55 -10.39 -21.61
CA CYS A 257 -9.28 -8.99 -21.85
C CYS A 257 -9.76 -8.13 -20.69
N ILE A 258 -9.15 -6.95 -20.54
CA ILE A 258 -9.47 -5.99 -19.49
C ILE A 258 -9.41 -4.56 -20.04
N THR A 259 -10.33 -3.70 -19.61
CA THR A 259 -10.29 -2.27 -19.85
C THR A 259 -10.54 -1.49 -18.56
N PHE A 260 -10.11 -0.25 -18.56
CA PHE A 260 -10.24 0.67 -17.44
C PHE A 260 -10.89 1.97 -17.92
N PRO A 261 -11.77 2.61 -17.14
CA PRO A 261 -12.25 3.95 -17.44
C PRO A 261 -11.12 4.98 -17.28
N PRO A 262 -11.10 6.06 -18.07
CA PRO A 262 -10.10 7.12 -17.96
C PRO A 262 -10.30 7.99 -16.72
N GLU A 263 -11.53 8.04 -16.20
CA GLU A 263 -11.89 8.88 -15.06
C GLU A 263 -12.39 8.01 -13.90
N ALA A 264 -11.99 8.41 -12.69
CA ALA A 264 -12.45 7.78 -11.48
C ALA A 264 -13.77 8.40 -11.00
N THR A 265 -14.59 7.62 -10.32
CA THR A 265 -15.85 8.08 -9.76
C THR A 265 -15.61 8.74 -8.40
N VAL A 266 -16.10 9.98 -8.23
CA VAL A 266 -16.13 10.66 -6.94
C VAL A 266 -17.19 10.00 -6.07
N VAL A 267 -16.83 9.63 -4.84
CA VAL A 267 -17.79 9.09 -3.87
C VAL A 267 -18.57 10.24 -3.26
N PRO A 268 -19.90 10.22 -3.30
CA PRO A 268 -20.72 11.30 -2.74
C PRO A 268 -20.44 11.50 -1.25
N GLU A 269 -20.53 12.74 -0.81
CA GLU A 269 -20.36 13.10 0.61
C GLU A 269 -21.31 12.29 1.51
N GLY A 270 -20.78 11.77 2.61
CA GLY A 270 -21.54 10.93 3.55
C GLY A 270 -21.75 9.47 3.11
N GLN A 271 -21.27 9.08 1.91
CA GLN A 271 -21.25 7.72 1.46
C GLN A 271 -19.84 7.14 1.58
N ASN A 272 -19.74 5.83 1.73
CA ASN A 272 -18.48 5.10 1.76
C ASN A 272 -18.38 4.05 0.63
N SER A 273 -19.34 4.01 -0.27
CA SER A 273 -19.37 3.07 -1.39
C SER A 273 -20.09 3.68 -2.59
N VAL A 274 -19.78 3.17 -3.76
CA VAL A 274 -20.41 3.51 -5.02
C VAL A 274 -20.55 2.26 -5.87
N THR A 275 -21.66 2.16 -6.63
CA THR A 275 -21.94 1.07 -7.57
C THR A 275 -21.75 1.58 -9.00
N ASN A 276 -21.26 0.71 -9.86
CA ASN A 276 -21.07 1.00 -11.28
C ASN A 276 -21.47 -0.22 -12.13
N HIS A 277 -22.05 0.03 -13.31
CA HIS A 277 -22.62 -0.95 -14.21
C HIS A 277 -21.90 -0.95 -15.56
N ALA A 278 -21.79 -2.12 -16.18
CA ALA A 278 -21.20 -2.26 -17.50
C ALA A 278 -21.92 -3.34 -18.32
N GLU A 279 -21.61 -3.39 -19.61
CA GLU A 279 -22.10 -4.40 -20.52
C GLU A 279 -21.01 -4.79 -21.53
N ILE A 280 -20.93 -6.08 -21.85
CA ILE A 280 -20.03 -6.64 -22.88
C ILE A 280 -20.87 -7.51 -23.78
N ASN A 281 -21.04 -7.11 -25.06
CA ASN A 281 -21.87 -7.84 -26.06
C ASN A 281 -23.26 -8.25 -25.49
N GLY A 282 -23.94 -7.36 -24.74
CA GLY A 282 -25.25 -7.63 -24.14
C GLY A 282 -25.19 -8.31 -22.75
N MET A 283 -24.03 -8.78 -22.30
CA MET A 283 -23.86 -9.35 -20.95
C MET A 283 -23.66 -8.22 -19.94
N LYS A 284 -24.58 -8.10 -18.97
CA LYS A 284 -24.56 -7.08 -17.93
C LYS A 284 -23.64 -7.48 -16.77
N LEU A 285 -22.88 -6.52 -16.29
CA LEU A 285 -21.98 -6.63 -15.15
C LEU A 285 -22.23 -5.46 -14.17
N GLU A 286 -22.05 -5.72 -12.89
CA GLU A 286 -22.19 -4.74 -11.83
C GLU A 286 -21.11 -4.95 -10.77
N ALA A 287 -20.64 -3.89 -10.16
CA ALA A 287 -19.78 -3.94 -8.99
C ALA A 287 -20.06 -2.77 -8.04
N THR A 288 -19.99 -3.04 -6.74
CA THR A 288 -19.96 -2.02 -5.69
C THR A 288 -18.57 -1.96 -5.09
N ALA A 289 -17.95 -0.79 -5.12
CA ALA A 289 -16.69 -0.54 -4.46
C ALA A 289 -16.91 0.27 -3.17
N THR A 290 -16.26 -0.17 -2.09
CA THR A 290 -16.24 0.56 -0.82
C THR A 290 -14.90 1.27 -0.69
N VAL A 291 -14.94 2.57 -0.38
CA VAL A 291 -13.72 3.35 -0.12
C VAL A 291 -13.07 2.82 1.16
N LYS A 292 -11.80 2.46 1.03
CA LYS A 292 -10.97 1.96 2.13
C LYS A 292 -9.79 2.89 2.32
N SER A 293 -9.47 3.19 3.57
CA SER A 293 -8.24 3.90 3.86
C SER A 293 -7.03 3.09 3.38
N SER A 294 -6.08 3.79 2.77
CA SER A 294 -4.80 3.22 2.32
C SER A 294 -3.66 3.42 3.32
N GLY A 295 -3.94 4.09 4.42
CA GLY A 295 -3.02 4.32 5.52
C GLY A 295 -3.73 5.00 6.67
N GLY A 296 -3.03 5.15 7.77
CA GLY A 296 -3.52 5.84 8.95
C GLY A 296 -2.45 5.99 10.01
N THR A 297 -2.64 6.97 10.86
CA THR A 297 -1.80 7.23 12.03
C THR A 297 -2.66 7.43 13.25
N ASN A 298 -2.04 7.31 14.41
CA ASN A 298 -2.54 7.78 15.69
C ASN A 298 -1.38 8.28 16.53
N GLY A 299 -1.65 8.89 17.68
CA GLY A 299 -0.63 9.28 18.65
C GLY A 299 -1.20 10.06 19.80
N ASP A 300 -0.48 10.05 20.90
CA ASP A 300 -0.75 10.89 22.07
C ASP A 300 0.55 11.21 22.79
N GLY A 301 0.51 12.22 23.66
CA GLY A 301 1.63 12.68 24.48
C GLY A 301 1.28 12.79 25.96
N SER A 302 2.30 12.77 26.78
CA SER A 302 2.17 12.97 28.23
C SER A 302 2.16 14.46 28.55
N THR A 303 1.30 14.88 29.47
CA THR A 303 1.47 16.18 30.11
C THR A 303 2.58 16.04 31.15
N LYS A 304 3.59 16.94 31.13
CA LYS A 304 4.57 17.00 32.21
C LYS A 304 3.81 17.17 33.52
N PRO A 305 4.04 16.33 34.54
CA PRO A 305 3.41 16.55 35.84
C PRO A 305 3.69 17.97 36.28
N GLU A 306 2.64 18.75 36.57
CA GLU A 306 2.81 20.04 37.19
C GLU A 306 3.61 19.82 38.49
N PRO A 307 4.71 20.56 38.73
CA PRO A 307 5.50 20.36 39.93
C PRO A 307 4.56 20.52 41.13
N THR A 308 4.39 19.43 41.86
CA THR A 308 3.58 19.43 43.09
C THR A 308 4.05 20.62 43.92
N PRO A 309 3.17 21.58 44.28
CA PRO A 309 3.58 22.74 45.04
C PRO A 309 4.31 22.24 46.29
N SER A 310 5.56 22.67 46.44
CA SER A 310 6.38 22.33 47.61
C SER A 310 5.57 22.62 48.87
N PRO A 311 5.39 21.65 49.77
CA PRO A 311 4.55 21.88 50.95
C PRO A 311 5.11 23.11 51.67
N LYS A 312 4.25 24.14 51.78
CA LYS A 312 4.52 25.34 52.52
C LYS A 312 5.01 24.90 53.90
N PRO A 313 6.17 25.42 54.42
CA PRO A 313 6.65 25.04 55.72
C PRO A 313 5.55 25.22 56.75
N SER A 314 5.09 24.09 57.31
CA SER A 314 4.10 24.10 58.39
C SER A 314 4.76 24.78 59.60
N ALA A 315 4.10 25.84 60.10
CA ALA A 315 4.57 26.52 61.30
C ALA A 315 4.76 25.47 62.40
N THR A 316 5.95 25.42 62.95
CA THR A 316 6.34 24.55 64.07
C THR A 316 5.39 24.80 65.27
N THR A 317 4.51 23.85 65.50
CA THR A 317 3.71 23.78 66.75
C THR A 317 4.63 23.41 67.86
N PRO A 318 4.57 24.10 69.04
CA PRO A 318 5.42 23.79 70.15
C PRO A 318 5.22 22.37 70.64
N ALA A 319 6.32 21.72 71.05
CA ALA A 319 6.34 20.33 71.48
C ALA A 319 5.42 20.13 72.73
N PRO A 320 4.55 19.10 72.70
CA PRO A 320 3.79 18.72 73.89
C PRO A 320 4.69 18.01 74.90
N LYS A 321 4.44 18.36 76.14
CA LYS A 321 5.07 17.82 77.38
C LYS A 321 4.93 16.30 77.49
N PRO A 322 5.91 15.53 77.96
CA PRO A 322 5.85 14.07 78.02
C PRO A 322 4.70 13.61 78.93
N SER A 323 3.83 12.80 78.46
CA SER A 323 2.79 12.10 79.20
C SER A 323 3.12 10.61 79.30
N GLU A 324 2.80 10.07 80.46
CA GLU A 324 3.18 8.76 80.98
C GLU A 324 2.74 7.58 80.06
N LYS A 325 3.49 6.49 80.14
CA LYS A 325 3.42 5.22 79.43
C LYS A 325 2.20 4.42 79.91
N PRO A 326 1.26 4.01 79.02
CA PRO A 326 0.31 2.96 79.36
C PRO A 326 0.83 1.56 78.97
N SER A 327 0.46 0.62 79.79
CA SER A 327 0.74 -0.82 79.83
C SER A 327 0.16 -1.54 78.58
N PRO A 328 0.75 -2.66 78.11
CA PRO A 328 0.35 -3.35 76.93
C PRO A 328 -0.98 -4.11 77.10
N ALA A 329 -1.89 -3.95 76.11
CA ALA A 329 -3.10 -4.75 75.98
C ALA A 329 -2.89 -5.95 75.03
N PRO A 330 -3.66 -7.02 75.13
CA PRO A 330 -3.32 -8.33 74.58
C PRO A 330 -3.57 -8.46 73.08
N SER A 331 -2.74 -9.29 72.46
CA SER A 331 -2.76 -9.70 71.07
C SER A 331 -4.07 -10.42 70.64
N THR A 332 -4.77 -9.88 69.67
CA THR A 332 -5.82 -10.59 68.94
C THR A 332 -5.27 -11.24 67.68
N SER A 333 -5.44 -12.53 67.58
CA SER A 333 -5.05 -13.40 66.49
C SER A 333 -5.82 -13.10 65.22
N THR A 334 -5.07 -12.88 64.12
CA THR A 334 -5.59 -12.74 62.75
C THR A 334 -6.10 -14.06 62.20
N PRO A 335 -7.28 -14.15 61.62
CA PRO A 335 -7.75 -15.38 60.98
C PRO A 335 -7.07 -15.62 59.64
N THR A 336 -6.68 -16.87 59.43
CA THR A 336 -6.10 -17.44 58.21
C THR A 336 -7.09 -17.35 57.03
N PRO A 337 -6.68 -16.96 55.80
CA PRO A 337 -7.53 -16.96 54.63
C PRO A 337 -7.83 -18.38 54.15
N LYS A 338 -9.09 -18.61 53.86
CA LYS A 338 -9.66 -19.82 53.31
C LYS A 338 -9.23 -20.03 51.83
N PRO A 339 -8.88 -21.24 51.39
CA PRO A 339 -8.45 -21.49 50.02
C PRO A 339 -9.56 -21.26 49.00
N SER A 340 -9.20 -20.61 47.89
CA SER A 340 -10.06 -20.32 46.71
C SER A 340 -10.31 -21.61 45.93
N VAL A 341 -11.55 -21.84 45.59
CA VAL A 341 -12.02 -22.99 44.78
C VAL A 341 -11.55 -22.79 43.33
N THR A 342 -10.77 -23.73 42.81
CA THR A 342 -10.39 -23.84 41.42
C THR A 342 -11.59 -24.28 40.57
N THR A 343 -11.93 -23.45 39.58
CA THR A 343 -12.94 -23.78 38.55
C THR A 343 -12.37 -24.83 37.57
N PRO A 344 -13.10 -25.90 37.24
CA PRO A 344 -12.59 -26.91 36.31
C PRO A 344 -12.58 -26.42 34.87
N SER A 345 -11.46 -26.75 34.19
CA SER A 345 -11.21 -26.55 32.76
C SER A 345 -12.25 -27.30 31.90
N PRO A 346 -12.70 -26.73 30.75
CA PRO A 346 -13.65 -27.43 29.88
C PRO A 346 -12.98 -28.59 29.15
N LYS A 347 -13.70 -29.70 29.12
CA LYS A 347 -13.36 -30.97 28.43
C LYS A 347 -13.33 -30.78 26.93
N PRO A 348 -12.35 -31.34 26.18
CA PRO A 348 -12.32 -31.27 24.74
C PRO A 348 -13.49 -31.96 24.07
N SER A 349 -14.13 -31.29 23.12
CA SER A 349 -15.23 -31.80 22.31
C SER A 349 -14.69 -32.80 21.26
N ALA A 350 -15.42 -33.88 21.09
CA ALA A 350 -15.07 -34.98 20.20
C ALA A 350 -15.07 -34.54 18.73
N THR A 351 -13.99 -34.85 18.02
CA THR A 351 -13.83 -34.72 16.57
C THR A 351 -14.73 -35.73 15.85
N THR A 352 -15.56 -35.21 14.96
CA THR A 352 -16.37 -36.01 14.00
C THR A 352 -15.44 -36.57 12.91
N PRO A 353 -15.52 -37.86 12.54
CA PRO A 353 -14.70 -38.44 11.49
C PRO A 353 -15.12 -37.95 10.10
N ALA A 354 -14.12 -37.56 9.27
CA ALA A 354 -14.29 -37.20 7.85
C ALA A 354 -14.64 -38.46 7.01
N PRO A 355 -15.43 -38.32 5.94
CA PRO A 355 -15.77 -39.44 5.05
C PRO A 355 -14.55 -39.85 4.20
N LYS A 356 -14.30 -41.15 4.14
CA LYS A 356 -13.27 -41.79 3.30
C LYS A 356 -13.66 -41.65 1.83
N GLN A 357 -12.85 -40.95 1.05
CA GLN A 357 -12.91 -41.04 -0.41
C GLN A 357 -12.10 -42.25 -0.89
N ASN A 358 -12.73 -43.11 -1.63
CA ASN A 358 -12.14 -44.23 -2.34
C ASN A 358 -11.41 -43.66 -3.59
N VAL A 359 -10.08 -43.69 -3.60
CA VAL A 359 -9.30 -43.38 -4.78
C VAL A 359 -8.91 -44.69 -5.45
N THR A 360 -9.54 -44.96 -6.58
CA THR A 360 -9.13 -46.04 -7.49
C THR A 360 -7.90 -45.58 -8.28
N SER A 361 -6.78 -46.22 -8.02
CA SER A 361 -5.50 -46.01 -8.70
C SER A 361 -5.57 -46.56 -10.13
N ALA A 362 -5.48 -45.66 -11.13
CA ALA A 362 -5.18 -46.03 -12.50
C ALA A 362 -3.80 -45.50 -12.86
N ASN A 363 -2.92 -46.42 -13.13
CA ASN A 363 -1.53 -46.21 -13.52
C ASN A 363 -1.46 -45.79 -15.01
N PRO A 364 -0.89 -44.64 -15.40
CA PRO A 364 -0.58 -44.38 -16.80
C PRO A 364 0.89 -44.67 -17.11
N LYS A 365 1.06 -45.40 -18.18
CA LYS A 365 2.28 -45.81 -18.84
C LYS A 365 3.23 -44.61 -19.12
N THR A 366 4.51 -44.87 -18.87
CA THR A 366 5.71 -44.16 -19.35
C THR A 366 5.60 -43.83 -20.84
N SER A 367 5.66 -42.56 -21.23
CA SER A 367 5.95 -42.16 -22.60
C SER A 367 7.26 -41.38 -22.64
N GLU A 368 8.11 -41.79 -23.60
CA GLU A 368 9.46 -41.32 -23.86
C GLU A 368 9.53 -39.79 -24.13
N GLN A 369 10.57 -39.15 -23.59
CA GLN A 369 10.96 -37.78 -23.90
C GLN A 369 11.57 -37.67 -25.30
N PRO A 370 11.22 -36.70 -26.14
CA PRO A 370 12.00 -36.37 -27.34
C PRO A 370 13.24 -35.54 -26.95
N LYS A 371 14.40 -35.98 -27.46
CA LYS A 371 15.69 -35.27 -27.41
C LYS A 371 15.61 -33.94 -28.15
N LEU A 372 15.89 -32.83 -27.48
CA LEU A 372 16.10 -31.52 -28.07
C LEU A 372 17.46 -31.45 -28.78
N ALA A 373 17.42 -31.08 -30.06
CA ALA A 373 18.58 -30.76 -30.86
C ALA A 373 19.13 -29.37 -30.46
N LYS A 374 20.44 -29.30 -30.23
CA LYS A 374 21.20 -28.05 -30.10
C LYS A 374 21.34 -27.40 -31.48
N THR A 375 20.79 -26.19 -31.67
CA THR A 375 21.25 -25.28 -32.72
C THR A 375 21.64 -23.96 -32.06
N GLY A 376 22.95 -23.68 -32.05
CA GLY A 376 23.49 -22.39 -31.71
C GLY A 376 23.34 -21.43 -32.89
N ALA A 377 22.89 -20.20 -32.59
CA ALA A 377 23.15 -19.05 -33.44
C ALA A 377 23.30 -17.83 -32.53
N SER A 378 24.50 -17.27 -32.56
CA SER A 378 24.83 -15.96 -32.02
C SER A 378 24.20 -14.87 -32.85
N ALA A 379 23.47 -13.94 -32.21
CA ALA A 379 23.15 -12.65 -32.81
C ALA A 379 23.42 -11.55 -31.79
N ALA A 380 24.52 -10.85 -32.03
CA ALA A 380 24.80 -9.54 -31.45
C ALA A 380 24.07 -8.47 -32.30
N VAL A 381 23.81 -7.33 -31.64
CA VAL A 381 23.44 -6.02 -32.23
C VAL A 381 21.96 -5.83 -32.55
N THR A 382 21.25 -5.15 -31.62
CA THR A 382 20.46 -3.92 -31.90
C THR A 382 19.88 -3.34 -30.58
N ASP A 383 20.74 -2.76 -29.75
CA ASP A 383 20.35 -1.83 -28.68
C ASP A 383 20.57 -0.41 -29.20
N ALA A 384 19.59 0.23 -29.82
CA ALA A 384 19.66 1.66 -30.12
C ALA A 384 18.35 2.35 -30.55
N LEU A 385 17.15 1.76 -30.39
CA LEU A 385 15.94 2.45 -30.88
C LEU A 385 14.77 2.56 -29.89
N ALA A 386 14.90 2.06 -28.66
CA ALA A 386 13.82 2.11 -27.67
C ALA A 386 13.81 3.36 -26.75
N LEU A 387 14.81 4.23 -26.87
CA LEU A 387 14.99 5.38 -25.95
C LEU A 387 14.43 6.71 -26.45
N LEU A 388 13.79 6.76 -27.61
CA LEU A 388 13.36 8.02 -28.25
C LEU A 388 11.83 8.24 -28.26
N LEU A 389 11.01 7.31 -27.77
CA LEU A 389 9.56 7.47 -27.74
C LEU A 389 8.95 7.76 -26.36
N ALA A 390 9.74 7.72 -25.30
CA ALA A 390 9.28 8.05 -23.95
C ALA A 390 9.34 9.57 -23.61
N LEU A 391 9.90 10.41 -24.49
CA LEU A 391 10.12 11.85 -24.24
C LEU A 391 9.12 12.80 -24.90
N LEU A 392 8.13 12.30 -25.63
CA LEU A 392 7.15 13.14 -26.35
C LEU A 392 5.73 13.17 -25.72
N GLY A 393 5.50 12.50 -24.59
CA GLY A 393 4.18 12.40 -23.95
C GLY A 393 3.83 13.48 -22.89
N VAL A 394 4.76 14.37 -22.50
CA VAL A 394 4.54 15.31 -21.37
C VAL A 394 4.44 16.78 -21.79
N GLY A 395 4.47 17.08 -23.09
CA GLY A 395 4.64 18.45 -23.61
C GLY A 395 3.40 19.27 -23.98
N ILE A 396 2.15 18.79 -23.82
CA ILE A 396 0.96 19.53 -24.31
C ILE A 396 -0.13 19.62 -23.23
N TYR A 397 0.15 20.28 -22.11
CA TYR A 397 -0.91 20.70 -21.18
C TYR A 397 -0.61 22.01 -20.44
N SER A 398 -0.13 23.01 -21.14
CA SER A 398 0.06 24.33 -20.53
C SER A 398 0.08 25.47 -21.55
N ILE A 399 -0.90 25.57 -22.45
CA ILE A 399 -1.17 26.84 -23.15
C ILE A 399 -2.66 26.87 -23.51
N SER A 400 -3.53 27.32 -22.62
CA SER A 400 -4.78 27.98 -22.95
C SER A 400 -5.44 28.57 -21.70
N ARG A 401 -4.92 29.70 -21.23
CA ARG A 401 -5.68 30.68 -20.44
C ARG A 401 -4.98 32.04 -20.57
N LYS A 402 -5.31 32.75 -21.63
CA LYS A 402 -5.32 34.21 -21.64
C LYS A 402 -6.21 34.69 -22.78
N ASP A 403 -7.00 35.71 -22.43
CA ASP A 403 -7.78 36.60 -23.26
C ASP A 403 -9.24 36.24 -23.49
N THR A 404 -10.09 36.73 -22.57
CA THR A 404 -11.25 37.53 -22.95
C THR A 404 -11.55 38.52 -21.86
N LYS A 405 -11.60 39.78 -22.29
CA LYS A 405 -12.02 40.97 -21.54
C LYS A 405 -13.47 40.84 -21.03
#